data_364aa03d25ab59dff943ac90d8e1cc5b
#
_entry.id   364aa03d25ab59dff943ac90d8e1cc5b
#
_cell.length_a   1.000
_cell.length_b   1.000
_cell.length_c   1.000
_cell.angle_alpha   90.00
_cell.angle_beta   90.00
_cell.angle_gamma   90.00
#
_symmetry.space_group_name_H-M   'P 1'
#
loop_
_entity.id
_entity.type
_entity.pdbx_description
1 polymer ?
#
loop_
_entity_poly.entity_id
_entity_poly.type
_entity_poly.pdbx_seq_one_letter_code
_entity_poly.pdbx_strand_id
1 'polypeptide(L)'
;PQSDIPHFRHFLLENGFHIIEEEMILEDGKFYPIMKVKRDAKAESEKWSVQEEMFGKFLLERKHPVLEKFLERELRIHEEILEKLKEASGESAVNRKKEVEEERQLILAALDRYESKGTDSVAGE
;
A
#
# COMPACT_ATOMS: atom_id res chain seq x y z
N PRO A 1 14.12 -1.05 -2.95
CA PRO A 1 12.89 -1.41 -3.66
C PRO A 1 11.68 -1.16 -2.79
N GLN A 2 10.55 -1.02 -3.43
CA GLN A 2 9.33 -0.66 -2.74
C GLN A 2 8.82 -1.74 -1.80
N SER A 3 9.20 -2.99 -2.05
CA SER A 3 8.83 -4.09 -1.18
C SER A 3 9.39 -3.94 0.24
N ASP A 4 10.42 -3.12 0.41
CA ASP A 4 11.02 -2.90 1.72
C ASP A 4 10.26 -1.88 2.56
N ILE A 5 9.45 -1.03 1.93
CA ILE A 5 8.72 0.02 2.66
C ILE A 5 7.70 -0.55 3.65
N PRO A 6 6.87 -1.54 3.28
CA PRO A 6 5.96 -2.15 4.25
C PRO A 6 6.71 -2.76 5.45
N HIS A 7 7.82 -3.43 5.19
CA HIS A 7 8.63 -4.02 6.26
C HIS A 7 9.21 -2.93 7.16
N PHE A 8 9.62 -1.82 6.57
CA PHE A 8 10.16 -0.70 7.34
C PHE A 8 9.09 -0.07 8.24
N ARG A 9 7.88 0.13 7.71
CA ARG A 9 6.77 0.63 8.52
C ARG A 9 6.49 -0.30 9.69
N HIS A 10 6.43 -1.59 9.42
CA HIS A 10 6.20 -2.59 10.46
C HIS A 10 7.29 -2.52 11.53
N PHE A 11 8.55 -2.44 11.11
CA PHE A 11 9.68 -2.33 12.02
C PHE A 11 9.54 -1.11 12.94
N LEU A 12 9.21 0.04 12.37
CA LEU A 12 9.06 1.26 13.16
C LEU A 12 7.98 1.11 14.24
N LEU A 13 6.83 0.57 13.83
CA LEU A 13 5.71 0.41 14.76
C LEU A 13 6.02 -0.58 15.88
N GLU A 14 6.80 -1.61 15.58
CA GLU A 14 7.17 -2.63 16.57
C GLU A 14 8.27 -2.16 17.50
N ASN A 15 8.98 -1.09 17.17
CA ASN A 15 10.16 -0.68 17.92
C ASN A 15 10.03 0.71 18.59
N GLY A 16 8.80 1.07 18.95
CA GLY A 16 8.56 2.27 19.73
C GLY A 16 8.56 3.56 18.94
N PHE A 17 8.37 3.47 17.63
CA PHE A 17 8.22 4.64 16.79
C PHE A 17 6.78 4.83 16.37
N HIS A 18 6.37 6.08 16.23
CA HIS A 18 5.07 6.44 15.70
C HIS A 18 5.26 7.17 14.39
N ILE A 19 4.56 6.72 13.38
CA ILE A 19 4.54 7.42 12.09
C ILE A 19 3.43 8.46 12.23
N ILE A 20 3.79 9.74 12.17
CA ILE A 20 2.84 10.82 12.44
C ILE A 20 2.38 11.56 11.19
N GLU A 21 3.16 11.51 10.14
CA GLU A 21 2.78 12.08 8.85
C GLU A 21 3.39 11.24 7.74
N GLU A 22 2.70 11.20 6.63
CA GLU A 22 3.20 10.53 5.43
C GLU A 22 2.97 11.40 4.22
N GLU A 23 3.91 11.36 3.29
CA GLU A 23 3.81 12.03 2.01
C GLU A 23 4.31 11.09 0.94
N MET A 24 3.92 11.34 -0.30
CA MET A 24 4.43 10.56 -1.41
C MET A 24 4.65 11.49 -2.60
N ILE A 25 5.82 11.37 -3.20
CA ILE A 25 6.23 12.19 -4.32
C ILE A 25 6.47 11.30 -5.54
N LEU A 26 6.03 11.76 -6.69
CA LEU A 26 6.34 11.12 -7.97
C LEU A 26 7.32 12.02 -8.70
N GLU A 27 8.50 11.49 -9.01
CA GLU A 27 9.54 12.24 -9.70
C GLU A 27 10.27 11.33 -10.69
N ASP A 28 10.36 11.74 -11.93
CA ASP A 28 11.01 10.97 -12.99
C ASP A 28 10.51 9.50 -13.06
N GLY A 29 9.20 9.33 -12.92
CA GLY A 29 8.58 8.03 -12.99
C GLY A 29 8.77 7.15 -11.76
N LYS A 30 9.38 7.69 -10.70
CA LYS A 30 9.62 6.93 -9.47
C LYS A 30 8.81 7.50 -8.33
N PHE A 31 8.31 6.61 -7.49
CA PHE A 31 7.50 6.97 -6.33
C PHE A 31 8.36 6.95 -5.07
N TYR A 32 8.32 8.03 -4.31
CA TYR A 32 9.11 8.19 -3.09
C TYR A 32 8.19 8.42 -1.90
N PRO A 33 8.01 7.41 -1.04
CA PRO A 33 7.26 7.62 0.20
C PRO A 33 8.15 8.33 1.22
N ILE A 34 7.55 9.27 1.94
CA ILE A 34 8.25 10.05 2.96
C ILE A 34 7.45 9.92 4.23
N MET A 35 8.13 9.64 5.34
CA MET A 35 7.48 9.47 6.62
C MET A 35 8.10 10.38 7.66
N LYS A 36 7.24 11.01 8.45
CA LYS A 36 7.70 11.75 9.63
C LYS A 36 7.45 10.84 10.82
N VAL A 37 8.50 10.59 11.58
CA VAL A 37 8.50 9.58 12.62
C VAL A 37 8.86 10.22 13.96
N LYS A 38 8.19 9.79 15.02
CA LYS A 38 8.50 10.23 16.38
C LYS A 38 8.79 8.99 17.22
N ARG A 39 9.85 9.03 18.00
CA ARG A 39 10.15 7.94 18.92
C ARG A 39 9.51 8.19 20.27
N ASP A 40 8.81 7.19 20.79
CA ASP A 40 8.27 7.24 22.13
C ASP A 40 8.34 5.83 22.72
N ALA A 41 9.43 5.54 23.40
CA ALA A 41 9.68 4.22 23.93
C ALA A 41 8.69 3.81 25.03
N LYS A 42 7.94 4.78 25.58
CA LYS A 42 6.97 4.50 26.65
C LYS A 42 5.57 4.22 26.09
N ALA A 43 5.32 4.60 24.84
CA ALA A 43 4.02 4.39 24.25
C ALA A 43 3.85 2.92 23.85
N GLU A 44 2.62 2.45 23.87
CA GLU A 44 2.32 1.13 23.36
C GLU A 44 2.50 1.11 21.84
N SER A 45 2.88 -0.07 21.32
CA SER A 45 3.00 -0.24 19.88
C SER A 45 1.65 0.00 19.21
N GLU A 46 1.65 0.85 18.18
CA GLU A 46 0.47 1.02 17.35
C GLU A 46 0.34 -0.18 16.45
N LYS A 47 -0.89 -0.56 16.17
CA LYS A 47 -1.14 -1.63 15.21
C LYS A 47 -1.81 -1.05 13.99
N TRP A 48 -1.17 -1.24 12.86
CA TRP A 48 -1.71 -0.87 11.57
C TRP A 48 -2.16 -2.13 10.86
N SER A 49 -3.16 -2.01 10.01
CA SER A 49 -3.58 -3.14 9.18
C SER A 49 -2.50 -3.42 8.13
N VAL A 50 -2.57 -4.58 7.49
CA VAL A 50 -1.65 -4.93 6.42
C VAL A 50 -1.72 -3.89 5.30
N GLN A 51 -2.92 -3.46 4.94
CA GLN A 51 -3.11 -2.44 3.93
C GLN A 51 -2.43 -1.12 4.32
N GLU A 52 -2.56 -0.73 5.57
CA GLU A 52 -1.95 0.50 6.07
C GLU A 52 -0.43 0.41 6.08
N GLU A 53 0.12 -0.74 6.43
CA GLU A 53 1.57 -0.93 6.38
C GLU A 53 2.09 -0.94 4.96
N MET A 54 1.33 -1.50 4.03
CA MET A 54 1.74 -1.56 2.64
C MET A 54 1.70 -0.20 1.95
N PHE A 55 0.65 0.56 2.17
CA PHE A 55 0.41 1.76 1.37
C PHE A 55 0.48 3.07 2.14
N GLY A 56 0.47 3.00 3.45
CA GLY A 56 0.54 4.20 4.30
C GLY A 56 -0.83 4.60 4.81
N LYS A 57 -1.01 4.52 6.12
CA LYS A 57 -2.26 4.85 6.78
C LYS A 57 -2.74 6.26 6.46
N PHE A 58 -1.84 7.23 6.57
CA PHE A 58 -2.21 8.62 6.36
C PHE A 58 -2.43 8.96 4.89
N LEU A 59 -1.67 8.31 4.01
CA LEU A 59 -1.88 8.47 2.57
C LEU A 59 -3.25 7.94 2.16
N LEU A 60 -3.63 6.79 2.72
CA LEU A 60 -4.94 6.20 2.45
C LEU A 60 -6.06 7.07 2.99
N GLU A 61 -5.94 7.54 4.23
CA GLU A 61 -6.97 8.37 4.87
C GLU A 61 -7.21 9.67 4.12
N ARG A 62 -6.14 10.29 3.64
CA ARG A 62 -6.24 11.53 2.88
C ARG A 62 -6.59 11.32 1.41
N LYS A 63 -6.66 10.09 0.98
CA LYS A 63 -6.87 9.75 -0.44
C LYS A 63 -5.86 10.51 -1.30
N HIS A 64 -4.59 10.35 -0.95
CA HIS A 64 -3.50 11.08 -1.57
C HIS A 64 -3.44 10.80 -3.07
N PRO A 65 -3.42 11.83 -3.93
CA PRO A 65 -3.49 11.60 -5.37
C PRO A 65 -2.27 10.88 -5.96
N VAL A 66 -1.08 11.07 -5.39
CA VAL A 66 0.10 10.36 -5.86
C VAL A 66 0.01 8.89 -5.48
N LEU A 67 -0.54 8.58 -4.28
CA LEU A 67 -0.76 7.19 -3.90
C LEU A 67 -1.72 6.51 -4.89
N GLU A 68 -2.75 7.20 -5.34
CA GLU A 68 -3.68 6.64 -6.32
C GLU A 68 -2.94 6.22 -7.59
N LYS A 69 -2.06 7.06 -8.08
CA LYS A 69 -1.24 6.74 -9.26
C LYS A 69 -0.35 5.54 -9.02
N PHE A 70 0.24 5.48 -7.82
CA PHE A 70 1.05 4.35 -7.43
C PHE A 70 0.24 3.05 -7.43
N LEU A 71 -0.95 3.09 -6.85
CA LEU A 71 -1.83 1.92 -6.79
C LEU A 71 -2.26 1.47 -8.18
N GLU A 72 -2.58 2.39 -9.07
CA GLU A 72 -2.95 2.06 -10.44
C GLU A 72 -1.80 1.37 -11.17
N ARG A 73 -0.59 1.87 -10.97
CA ARG A 73 0.60 1.26 -11.55
C ARG A 73 0.82 -0.15 -11.00
N GLU A 74 0.71 -0.30 -9.67
CA GLU A 74 0.90 -1.60 -9.04
C GLU A 74 -0.15 -2.61 -9.48
N LEU A 75 -1.38 -2.16 -9.64
CA LEU A 75 -2.45 -3.03 -10.14
C LEU A 75 -2.10 -3.56 -11.53
N ARG A 76 -1.66 -2.68 -12.42
CA ARG A 76 -1.28 -3.07 -13.77
C ARG A 76 -0.13 -4.08 -13.75
N ILE A 77 0.89 -3.81 -12.92
CA ILE A 77 2.04 -4.71 -12.80
C ILE A 77 1.60 -6.09 -12.30
N HIS A 78 0.77 -6.13 -11.28
CA HIS A 78 0.29 -7.40 -10.73
C HIS A 78 -0.55 -8.17 -11.74
N GLU A 79 -1.37 -7.47 -12.51
CA GLU A 79 -2.18 -8.12 -13.55
C GLU A 79 -1.31 -8.69 -14.66
N GLU A 80 -0.24 -7.98 -15.03
CA GLU A 80 0.72 -8.49 -16.02
C GLU A 80 1.43 -9.74 -15.52
N ILE A 81 1.81 -9.75 -14.24
CA ILE A 81 2.46 -10.92 -13.65
C ILE A 81 1.52 -12.11 -13.64
N LEU A 82 0.26 -11.91 -13.25
CA LEU A 82 -0.73 -12.98 -13.24
C LEU A 82 -0.96 -13.53 -14.64
N GLU A 83 -0.99 -12.68 -15.64
CA GLU A 83 -1.16 -13.10 -17.02
C GLU A 83 -0.01 -14.01 -17.46
N LYS A 84 1.22 -13.64 -17.11
CA LYS A 84 2.39 -14.47 -17.43
C LYS A 84 2.37 -15.78 -16.68
N LEU A 85 1.85 -15.79 -15.47
CA LEU A 85 1.80 -17.00 -14.65
C LEU A 85 0.72 -17.98 -15.07
N LYS A 86 -0.22 -17.58 -15.92
CA LYS A 86 -1.29 -18.47 -16.39
C LYS A 86 -0.73 -19.73 -17.06
N GLU A 87 0.34 -19.58 -17.80
CA GLU A 87 0.97 -20.68 -18.53
C GLU A 87 1.98 -21.45 -17.69
N ALA A 88 2.34 -20.94 -16.52
CA ALA A 88 3.33 -21.55 -15.67
C ALA A 88 2.73 -22.65 -14.82
N SER A 89 3.50 -23.70 -14.57
CA SER A 89 3.06 -24.83 -13.74
C SER A 89 4.10 -25.13 -12.68
N GLY A 90 3.69 -25.94 -11.69
CA GLY A 90 4.56 -26.31 -10.61
C GLY A 90 4.23 -25.57 -9.33
N GLU A 91 4.75 -26.05 -8.22
CA GLU A 91 4.47 -25.53 -6.90
C GLU A 91 4.88 -24.08 -6.74
N SER A 92 6.05 -23.74 -7.27
CA SER A 92 6.57 -22.38 -7.19
C SER A 92 5.65 -21.38 -7.90
N ALA A 93 5.14 -21.76 -9.08
CA ALA A 93 4.22 -20.91 -9.83
C ALA A 93 2.88 -20.76 -9.11
N VAL A 94 2.37 -21.85 -8.52
CA VAL A 94 1.11 -21.83 -7.76
C VAL A 94 1.25 -20.87 -6.56
N ASN A 95 2.34 -20.98 -5.84
CA ASN A 95 2.58 -20.12 -4.68
C ASN A 95 2.71 -18.66 -5.07
N ARG A 96 3.39 -18.39 -6.17
CA ARG A 96 3.55 -17.02 -6.66
C ARG A 96 2.22 -16.41 -7.11
N LYS A 97 1.38 -17.19 -7.79
CA LYS A 97 0.05 -16.75 -8.20
C LYS A 97 -0.77 -16.34 -7.00
N LYS A 98 -0.74 -17.15 -5.95
CA LYS A 98 -1.50 -16.89 -4.73
C LYS A 98 -1.03 -15.59 -4.08
N GLU A 99 0.28 -15.44 -3.95
CA GLU A 99 0.88 -14.25 -3.35
C GLU A 99 0.51 -12.98 -4.11
N VAL A 100 0.67 -13.03 -5.44
CA VAL A 100 0.36 -11.87 -6.28
C VAL A 100 -1.12 -11.53 -6.24
N GLU A 101 -1.99 -12.56 -6.23
CA GLU A 101 -3.43 -12.32 -6.16
C GLU A 101 -3.85 -11.71 -4.82
N GLU A 102 -3.23 -12.14 -3.72
CA GLU A 102 -3.51 -11.55 -2.41
C GLU A 102 -3.11 -10.07 -2.39
N GLU A 103 -1.95 -9.75 -2.95
CA GLU A 103 -1.51 -8.36 -3.05
C GLU A 103 -2.42 -7.54 -3.96
N ARG A 104 -2.87 -8.14 -5.05
CA ARG A 104 -3.80 -7.49 -5.97
C ARG A 104 -5.11 -7.11 -5.26
N GLN A 105 -5.62 -8.01 -4.41
CA GLN A 105 -6.83 -7.71 -3.66
C GLN A 105 -6.64 -6.53 -2.70
N LEU A 106 -5.48 -6.43 -2.07
CA LEU A 106 -5.16 -5.31 -1.21
C LEU A 106 -5.11 -4.00 -2.00
N ILE A 107 -4.55 -4.04 -3.20
CA ILE A 107 -4.49 -2.87 -4.08
C ILE A 107 -5.90 -2.43 -4.48
N LEU A 108 -6.74 -3.37 -4.89
CA LEU A 108 -8.11 -3.07 -5.29
C LEU A 108 -8.91 -2.47 -4.13
N ALA A 109 -8.74 -3.00 -2.93
CA ALA A 109 -9.42 -2.47 -1.75
C ALA A 109 -8.96 -1.05 -1.45
N ALA A 110 -7.68 -0.76 -1.66
CA ALA A 110 -7.16 0.59 -1.46
C ALA A 110 -7.71 1.55 -2.50
N LEU A 111 -7.76 1.13 -3.76
CA LEU A 111 -8.34 1.96 -4.83
C LEU A 111 -9.83 2.22 -4.60
N ASP A 112 -10.53 1.27 -4.01
CA ASP A 112 -11.94 1.42 -3.70
C ASP A 112 -12.21 2.60 -2.76
N ARG A 113 -11.26 2.94 -1.90
CA ARG A 113 -11.38 4.11 -1.02
C ARG A 113 -11.53 5.40 -1.81
N TYR A 114 -10.89 5.48 -2.98
CA TYR A 114 -10.96 6.67 -3.84
C TYR A 114 -12.32 6.78 -4.53
N GLU A 115 -12.88 5.66 -4.91
CA GLU A 115 -14.22 5.63 -5.51
C GLU A 115 -15.29 5.99 -4.48
N SER A 116 -15.14 5.52 -3.25
CA SER A 116 -16.04 5.87 -2.15
C SER A 116 -16.12 7.37 -1.95
N LYS A 117 -14.98 8.06 -2.12
CA LYS A 117 -14.95 9.51 -2.02
C LYS A 117 -15.90 10.17 -3.02
N GLY A 118 -15.87 9.70 -4.27
CA GLY A 118 -16.75 10.21 -5.31
C GLY A 118 -18.20 9.93 -4.99
N THR A 119 -18.49 8.73 -4.52
CA THR A 119 -19.84 8.31 -4.14
C THR A 119 -20.35 9.15 -2.96
N ASP A 120 -19.51 9.32 -1.96
CA ASP A 120 -19.87 10.10 -0.78
C ASP A 120 -20.17 11.55 -1.15
N SER A 121 -19.39 12.10 -2.03
CA SER A 121 -19.57 13.47 -2.51
C SER A 121 -20.93 13.64 -3.18
N VAL A 122 -21.32 12.68 -4.00
CA VAL A 122 -22.63 12.69 -4.65
C VAL A 122 -23.75 12.52 -3.64
N ALA A 123 -23.57 11.60 -2.72
CA ALA A 123 -24.57 11.34 -1.68
C ALA A 123 -24.76 12.55 -0.75
N GLY A 124 -23.74 13.36 -0.60
CA GLY A 124 -23.80 14.54 0.24
C GLY A 124 -24.61 15.69 -0.36
N GLU A 125 -24.97 15.56 -1.58
CA GLU A 125 -25.77 16.56 -2.26
C GLU A 125 -27.25 16.35 -2.01
#